data_3a1d4d2398c5462b0dd65c55247ef1b8
#
_entry.id   3a1d4d2398c5462b0dd65c55247ef1b8
#
_cell.length_a   1.000
_cell.length_b   1.000
_cell.length_c   1.000
_cell.angle_alpha   90.00
_cell.angle_beta   90.00
_cell.angle_gamma   90.00
#
_symmetry.space_group_name_H-M   'P 1'
#
loop_
_entity.id
_entity.type
_entity.pdbx_description
1 polymer ?
#
loop_
_entity_poly.entity_id
_entity_poly.type
_entity_poly.pdbx_seq_one_letter_code
_entity_poly.pdbx_strand_id
1 'polypeptide(L)'
;MPPVSFADVEVNNMELTPMRVLFKGPTDAQPVDLGGTLDNVVISMAYKKSDIMADQFGKTVLDRRVSGIDIKVTTSLAEVQNKDLFKVAFPHATQIPVELTAGSMTAASPAVATFTAHGLAAGDRIKFTAGTLPTGVALNTIYYVLAAGLTANDFEFSLTKGGAAVNGTGSAGSAIVLQKYGKGAIDWNSAIGDGDQVNAGELTLHPLSKDVSDVDTDWNFFKACATAESEISYGPEGQAKFKIVWTILPDLSVTPARFFRYGDKTLV
;
A
#
# COMPACT_ATOMS: atom_id res chain seq x y z
N MET A 1 -15.59 -48.60 8.01
CA MET A 1 -15.20 -47.25 7.62
C MET A 1 -14.10 -47.39 6.61
N PRO A 2 -14.24 -46.94 5.37
CA PRO A 2 -13.12 -46.93 4.46
C PRO A 2 -12.04 -45.97 5.03
N PRO A 3 -10.74 -46.30 4.86
CA PRO A 3 -9.69 -45.39 5.30
C PRO A 3 -9.88 -44.04 4.61
N VAL A 4 -9.85 -42.97 5.37
CA VAL A 4 -9.80 -41.61 4.83
C VAL A 4 -8.48 -41.55 4.07
N SER A 5 -8.55 -41.58 2.75
CA SER A 5 -7.40 -41.30 1.92
C SER A 5 -6.99 -39.86 2.16
N PHE A 6 -5.80 -39.62 2.70
CA PHE A 6 -5.12 -38.34 2.58
C PHE A 6 -4.56 -38.19 1.15
N ALA A 7 -5.37 -38.61 0.18
CA ALA A 7 -5.06 -38.45 -1.22
C ALA A 7 -5.08 -36.95 -1.54
N ASP A 8 -3.99 -36.53 -2.09
CA ASP A 8 -3.79 -35.33 -2.89
C ASP A 8 -3.77 -34.01 -2.10
N VAL A 9 -2.77 -33.87 -1.25
CA VAL A 9 -2.22 -32.54 -1.03
C VAL A 9 -1.57 -32.14 -2.37
N GLU A 10 -2.29 -31.39 -3.17
CA GLU A 10 -1.74 -30.82 -4.40
C GLU A 10 -0.63 -29.85 -4.02
N VAL A 11 0.61 -30.25 -4.27
CA VAL A 11 1.80 -29.43 -4.00
C VAL A 11 1.70 -28.05 -4.68
N ASN A 12 0.94 -27.98 -5.79
CA ASN A 12 0.66 -26.75 -6.51
C ASN A 12 -0.22 -25.74 -5.73
N ASN A 13 -0.93 -26.20 -4.70
CA ASN A 13 -1.74 -25.36 -3.82
C ASN A 13 -0.99 -24.93 -2.54
N MET A 14 0.26 -25.37 -2.37
CA MET A 14 1.12 -24.92 -1.28
C MET A 14 1.88 -23.65 -1.70
N GLU A 15 1.52 -22.52 -1.16
CA GLU A 15 2.28 -21.29 -1.35
C GLU A 15 3.31 -21.11 -0.25
N LEU A 16 4.60 -21.23 -0.65
CA LEU A 16 5.77 -21.02 0.21
C LEU A 16 6.55 -19.77 -0.22
N THR A 17 5.88 -18.74 -0.67
CA THR A 17 6.55 -17.58 -1.23
C THR A 17 6.40 -16.34 -0.38
N PRO A 18 7.40 -15.43 -0.42
CA PRO A 18 7.22 -14.09 0.12
C PRO A 18 6.03 -13.40 -0.54
N MET A 19 5.38 -12.53 0.19
CA MET A 19 4.28 -11.72 -0.30
C MET A 19 4.78 -10.34 -0.71
N ARG A 20 4.26 -9.81 -1.79
CA ARG A 20 4.35 -8.41 -2.15
C ARG A 20 3.27 -7.65 -1.41
N VAL A 21 3.64 -6.55 -0.77
CA VAL A 21 2.73 -5.74 0.03
C VAL A 21 2.41 -4.46 -0.72
N LEU A 22 1.14 -4.29 -1.06
CA LEU A 22 0.62 -3.10 -1.72
C LEU A 22 -0.31 -2.38 -0.76
N PHE A 23 -0.13 -1.09 -0.59
CA PHE A 23 -1.01 -0.28 0.25
C PHE A 23 -1.53 0.94 -0.51
N LYS A 24 -2.83 1.16 -0.46
CA LYS A 24 -3.49 2.33 -1.01
C LYS A 24 -4.10 3.14 0.12
N GLY A 25 -3.48 4.26 0.45
CA GLY A 25 -4.00 5.19 1.45
C GLY A 25 -5.35 5.78 1.05
N PRO A 26 -6.09 6.37 2.00
CA PRO A 26 -7.44 6.87 1.75
C PRO A 26 -7.52 7.99 0.70
N THR A 27 -6.41 8.71 0.49
CA THR A 27 -6.31 9.82 -0.49
C THR A 27 -5.49 9.47 -1.72
N ASP A 28 -4.92 8.25 -1.78
CA ASP A 28 -4.05 7.86 -2.88
C ASP A 28 -4.85 7.39 -4.09
N ALA A 29 -4.49 7.84 -5.29
CA ALA A 29 -5.12 7.39 -6.52
C ALA A 29 -4.75 5.95 -6.87
N GLN A 30 -3.50 5.55 -6.57
CA GLN A 30 -2.93 4.24 -6.88
C GLN A 30 -2.30 3.60 -5.63
N PRO A 31 -2.27 2.28 -5.54
CA PRO A 31 -1.56 1.59 -4.46
C PRO A 31 -0.05 1.81 -4.58
N VAL A 32 0.60 1.94 -3.44
CA VAL A 32 2.05 2.01 -3.30
C VAL A 32 2.58 0.62 -3.01
N ASP A 33 3.61 0.22 -3.75
CA ASP A 33 4.35 -1.01 -3.49
C ASP A 33 5.32 -0.79 -2.32
N LEU A 34 5.07 -1.49 -1.22
CA LEU A 34 5.90 -1.43 -0.02
C LEU A 34 7.04 -2.46 -0.04
N GLY A 35 7.11 -3.27 -1.09
CA GLY A 35 8.13 -4.31 -1.27
C GLY A 35 7.67 -5.71 -0.88
N GLY A 36 8.63 -6.64 -0.94
CA GLY A 36 8.41 -8.04 -0.55
C GLY A 36 8.64 -8.27 0.94
N THR A 37 7.94 -9.24 1.49
CA THR A 37 8.13 -9.64 2.90
C THR A 37 9.39 -10.47 3.07
N LEU A 38 10.08 -10.28 4.20
CA LEU A 38 11.27 -11.06 4.61
C LEU A 38 10.91 -12.28 5.45
N ASP A 39 9.93 -12.10 6.34
CA ASP A 39 9.47 -13.12 7.26
C ASP A 39 8.04 -13.55 6.87
N ASN A 40 7.52 -14.55 7.56
CA ASN A 40 6.14 -14.99 7.37
C ASN A 40 5.15 -13.83 7.59
N VAL A 41 4.21 -13.70 6.69
CA VAL A 41 3.01 -12.89 6.93
C VAL A 41 2.13 -13.64 7.90
N VAL A 42 1.73 -12.98 8.98
CA VAL A 42 0.84 -13.59 9.97
C VAL A 42 -0.49 -12.86 9.95
N ILE A 43 -1.55 -13.58 9.62
CA ILE A 43 -2.93 -13.09 9.68
C ILE A 43 -3.58 -13.73 10.92
N SER A 44 -3.91 -12.91 11.91
CA SER A 44 -4.53 -13.35 13.16
C SER A 44 -5.98 -12.88 13.20
N MET A 45 -6.90 -13.81 13.43
CA MET A 45 -8.34 -13.53 13.53
C MET A 45 -8.84 -14.02 14.87
N ALA A 46 -9.39 -13.14 15.68
CA ALA A 46 -9.94 -13.44 16.99
C ALA A 46 -11.38 -12.96 17.13
N TYR A 47 -12.23 -13.84 17.63
CA TYR A 47 -13.60 -13.51 18.00
C TYR A 47 -13.67 -13.13 19.47
N LYS A 48 -14.11 -11.91 19.76
CA LYS A 48 -14.50 -11.51 21.11
C LYS A 48 -15.88 -12.09 21.40
N LYS A 49 -15.99 -12.85 22.48
CA LYS A 49 -17.24 -13.49 22.89
C LYS A 49 -17.68 -12.94 24.23
N SER A 50 -18.97 -12.68 24.36
CA SER A 50 -19.62 -12.33 25.64
C SER A 50 -20.47 -13.49 26.09
N ASP A 51 -20.32 -13.87 27.36
CA ASP A 51 -21.10 -14.96 27.97
C ASP A 51 -22.49 -14.44 28.34
N ILE A 52 -23.50 -15.21 27.97
CA ILE A 52 -24.88 -15.02 28.43
C ILE A 52 -25.06 -15.92 29.65
N MET A 53 -25.27 -15.31 30.80
CA MET A 53 -25.43 -16.02 32.06
C MET A 53 -26.88 -16.00 32.54
N ALA A 54 -27.31 -17.04 33.21
CA ALA A 54 -28.61 -17.08 33.89
C ALA A 54 -28.42 -17.13 35.41
N ASP A 55 -28.97 -16.16 36.11
CA ASP A 55 -28.91 -16.10 37.59
C ASP A 55 -29.63 -17.27 38.27
N GLN A 56 -30.64 -17.85 37.60
CA GLN A 56 -31.39 -18.99 38.12
C GLN A 56 -30.57 -20.26 38.31
N PHE A 57 -29.42 -20.37 37.65
CA PHE A 57 -28.53 -21.54 37.73
C PHE A 57 -27.15 -21.21 38.31
N GLY A 58 -27.06 -20.22 39.20
CA GLY A 58 -25.81 -19.91 39.89
C GLY A 58 -24.73 -19.34 39.01
N LYS A 59 -25.06 -18.39 38.12
CA LYS A 59 -24.15 -17.78 37.16
C LYS A 59 -23.53 -18.75 36.15
N THR A 60 -24.27 -19.77 35.77
CA THR A 60 -23.86 -20.71 34.73
C THR A 60 -23.94 -20.01 33.33
N VAL A 61 -22.89 -20.17 32.52
CA VAL A 61 -22.88 -19.70 31.14
C VAL A 61 -23.85 -20.55 30.31
N LEU A 62 -24.91 -19.93 29.83
CA LEU A 62 -25.91 -20.61 29.00
C LEU A 62 -25.55 -20.59 27.53
N ASP A 63 -24.95 -19.49 27.06
CA ASP A 63 -24.57 -19.30 25.66
C ASP A 63 -23.43 -18.30 25.55
N ARG A 64 -22.77 -18.27 24.40
CA ARG A 64 -21.70 -17.33 24.05
C ARG A 64 -22.04 -16.61 22.76
N ARG A 65 -22.17 -15.31 22.86
CA ARG A 65 -22.44 -14.46 21.69
C ARG A 65 -21.14 -13.82 21.20
N VAL A 66 -20.90 -13.82 19.88
CA VAL A 66 -19.80 -13.06 19.28
C VAL A 66 -20.13 -11.57 19.44
N SER A 67 -19.31 -10.86 20.20
CA SER A 67 -19.47 -9.41 20.46
C SER A 67 -18.55 -8.55 19.62
N GLY A 68 -17.55 -9.14 18.94
CA GLY A 68 -16.64 -8.44 18.07
C GLY A 68 -15.67 -9.37 17.36
N ILE A 69 -15.04 -8.83 16.34
CA ILE A 69 -14.00 -9.49 15.54
C ILE A 69 -12.76 -8.60 15.61
N ASP A 70 -11.61 -9.19 15.90
CA ASP A 70 -10.32 -8.52 15.88
C ASP A 70 -9.43 -9.24 14.86
N ILE A 71 -9.00 -8.52 13.84
CA ILE A 71 -8.15 -9.04 12.78
C ILE A 71 -6.88 -8.21 12.75
N LYS A 72 -5.74 -8.88 12.89
CA LYS A 72 -4.42 -8.28 12.79
C LYS A 72 -3.62 -8.97 11.69
N VAL A 73 -2.89 -8.20 10.91
CA VAL A 73 -1.95 -8.68 9.91
C VAL A 73 -0.57 -8.16 10.28
N THR A 74 0.41 -9.03 10.35
CA THR A 74 1.81 -8.65 10.61
C THR A 74 2.63 -8.92 9.37
N THR A 75 3.35 -7.89 8.91
CA THR A 75 4.26 -7.97 7.77
C THR A 75 5.64 -7.46 8.19
N SER A 76 6.70 -8.11 7.72
CA SER A 76 8.08 -7.68 7.92
C SER A 76 8.71 -7.40 6.57
N LEU A 77 9.14 -6.18 6.33
CA LEU A 77 9.61 -5.69 5.04
C LEU A 77 11.12 -5.40 5.06
N ALA A 78 11.78 -5.62 3.92
CA ALA A 78 13.22 -5.41 3.76
C ALA A 78 13.60 -3.95 3.55
N GLU A 79 12.74 -3.15 2.96
CA GLU A 79 13.05 -1.81 2.47
C GLU A 79 12.95 -0.75 3.57
N VAL A 80 13.76 -0.88 4.63
CA VAL A 80 13.73 0.01 5.80
C VAL A 80 13.99 1.48 5.47
N GLN A 81 14.59 1.78 4.32
CA GLN A 81 14.87 3.17 3.90
C GLN A 81 13.76 3.77 3.03
N ASN A 82 12.73 2.99 2.74
CA ASN A 82 11.58 3.45 1.96
C ASN A 82 10.70 4.37 2.81
N LYS A 83 10.69 5.66 2.48
CA LYS A 83 9.90 6.66 3.23
C LYS A 83 8.40 6.47 3.14
N ASP A 84 7.93 5.79 2.11
CA ASP A 84 6.53 5.43 1.99
C ASP A 84 6.09 4.45 3.08
N LEU A 85 7.00 3.55 3.51
CA LEU A 85 6.77 2.66 4.65
C LEU A 85 6.56 3.45 5.95
N PHE A 86 7.38 4.50 6.17
CA PHE A 86 7.22 5.33 7.36
C PHE A 86 5.89 6.07 7.38
N LYS A 87 5.46 6.63 6.25
CA LYS A 87 4.17 7.31 6.14
C LYS A 87 3.01 6.36 6.40
N VAL A 88 3.11 5.14 5.93
CA VAL A 88 2.09 4.09 6.10
C VAL A 88 2.08 3.56 7.54
N ALA A 89 3.26 3.30 8.11
CA ALA A 89 3.41 2.77 9.46
C ALA A 89 3.04 3.79 10.56
N PHE A 90 3.18 5.07 10.25
CA PHE A 90 2.88 6.17 11.15
C PHE A 90 1.87 7.13 10.50
N PRO A 91 0.56 6.84 10.55
CA PRO A 91 -0.47 7.59 9.83
C PRO A 91 -0.53 9.08 10.17
N HIS A 92 -0.05 9.47 11.37
CA HIS A 92 0.03 10.86 11.81
C HIS A 92 1.36 11.54 11.44
N ALA A 93 2.23 10.85 10.69
CA ALA A 93 3.47 11.43 10.23
C ALA A 93 3.21 12.41 9.06
N THR A 94 3.81 13.58 9.15
CA THR A 94 3.79 14.58 8.08
C THR A 94 5.01 14.39 7.19
N GLN A 95 4.78 14.16 5.91
CA GLN A 95 5.86 14.13 4.94
C GLN A 95 6.21 15.55 4.51
N ILE A 96 7.49 15.92 4.62
CA ILE A 96 8.06 17.12 4.03
C ILE A 96 8.60 16.72 2.65
N PRO A 97 7.89 17.01 1.57
CA PRO A 97 8.26 16.56 0.23
C PRO A 97 9.47 17.35 -0.30
N VAL A 98 10.22 16.75 -1.20
CA VAL A 98 11.12 17.49 -2.08
C VAL A 98 10.33 17.87 -3.32
N GLU A 99 10.03 19.15 -3.46
CA GLU A 99 9.26 19.69 -4.57
C GLU A 99 10.13 20.51 -5.52
N LEU A 100 9.80 20.44 -6.80
CA LEU A 100 10.30 21.29 -7.85
C LEU A 100 9.11 22.07 -8.41
N THR A 101 9.27 23.38 -8.53
CA THR A 101 8.24 24.30 -8.99
C THR A 101 8.57 24.87 -10.36
N ALA A 102 7.62 25.59 -10.95
CA ALA A 102 7.77 26.28 -12.25
C ALA A 102 8.13 25.35 -13.43
N GLY A 103 7.68 24.11 -13.36
CA GLY A 103 7.86 23.17 -14.47
C GLY A 103 6.94 23.45 -15.64
N SER A 104 7.30 22.92 -16.78
CA SER A 104 6.48 22.87 -18.01
C SER A 104 6.45 21.44 -18.56
N MET A 105 5.52 21.18 -19.47
CA MET A 105 5.37 19.88 -20.10
C MET A 105 4.88 20.04 -21.53
N THR A 106 5.45 19.29 -22.45
CA THR A 106 5.01 19.30 -23.85
C THR A 106 3.74 18.47 -24.02
N ALA A 107 2.85 18.93 -24.91
CA ALA A 107 1.75 18.11 -25.42
C ALA A 107 2.24 17.32 -26.64
N ALA A 108 3.04 16.32 -26.43
CA ALA A 108 3.72 15.54 -27.47
C ALA A 108 3.66 14.05 -27.19
N SER A 109 4.07 13.24 -28.14
CA SER A 109 4.20 11.79 -28.01
C SER A 109 5.66 11.38 -28.27
N PRO A 110 6.43 11.13 -27.21
CA PRO A 110 6.10 11.18 -25.77
C PRO A 110 5.98 12.61 -25.21
N ALA A 111 5.31 12.74 -24.06
CA ALA A 111 5.31 13.96 -23.28
C ALA A 111 6.66 14.13 -22.57
N VAL A 112 7.24 15.32 -22.68
CA VAL A 112 8.50 15.68 -22.01
C VAL A 112 8.23 16.73 -20.96
N ALA A 113 8.63 16.44 -19.73
CA ALA A 113 8.56 17.38 -18.62
C ALA A 113 9.91 18.10 -18.45
N THR A 114 9.85 19.42 -18.27
CA THR A 114 11.01 20.31 -18.12
C THR A 114 11.01 20.96 -16.74
N PHE A 115 12.09 20.74 -15.97
CA PHE A 115 12.33 21.36 -14.67
C PHE A 115 13.83 21.66 -14.56
N THR A 116 14.21 22.89 -14.33
CA THR A 116 15.61 23.30 -14.27
C THR A 116 16.36 22.55 -13.17
N ALA A 117 17.46 21.90 -13.53
CA ALA A 117 18.36 21.18 -12.62
C ALA A 117 17.62 20.20 -11.69
N HIS A 118 16.71 19.41 -12.23
CA HIS A 118 15.81 18.57 -11.43
C HIS A 118 16.52 17.48 -10.62
N GLY A 119 17.73 17.04 -10.97
CA GLY A 119 18.49 16.02 -10.24
C GLY A 119 17.73 14.69 -10.04
N LEU A 120 16.92 14.30 -11.04
CA LEU A 120 16.26 13.00 -11.09
C LEU A 120 17.17 11.98 -11.78
N ALA A 121 17.01 10.72 -11.39
CA ALA A 121 17.64 9.57 -12.02
C ALA A 121 16.57 8.67 -12.68
N ALA A 122 16.99 7.85 -13.64
CA ALA A 122 16.11 6.85 -14.24
C ALA A 122 15.56 5.89 -13.17
N GLY A 123 14.26 5.66 -13.19
CA GLY A 123 13.55 4.84 -12.22
C GLY A 123 13.09 5.59 -10.97
N ASP A 124 13.44 6.87 -10.79
CA ASP A 124 12.88 7.69 -9.72
C ASP A 124 11.36 7.79 -9.86
N ARG A 125 10.67 7.75 -8.72
CA ARG A 125 9.22 7.95 -8.66
C ARG A 125 8.92 9.43 -8.47
N ILE A 126 7.98 9.92 -9.24
CA ILE A 126 7.55 11.32 -9.22
C ILE A 126 6.02 11.41 -9.22
N LYS A 127 5.52 12.53 -8.74
CA LYS A 127 4.10 12.85 -8.75
C LYS A 127 3.92 14.33 -9.10
N PHE A 128 3.04 14.64 -10.03
CA PHE A 128 2.65 16.01 -10.30
C PHE A 128 1.54 16.42 -9.36
N THR A 129 1.74 17.47 -8.56
CA THR A 129 0.83 17.87 -7.47
C THR A 129 0.00 19.11 -7.81
N ALA A 130 0.50 19.96 -8.71
CA ALA A 130 -0.20 21.15 -9.16
C ALA A 130 0.23 21.56 -10.59
N GLY A 131 -0.50 22.49 -11.16
CA GLY A 131 -0.29 23.04 -12.51
C GLY A 131 -1.31 22.54 -13.53
N THR A 132 -1.20 23.07 -14.74
CA THR A 132 -1.93 22.54 -15.91
C THR A 132 -1.15 21.40 -16.52
N LEU A 133 -1.79 20.28 -16.83
CA LEU A 133 -1.17 19.12 -17.47
C LEU A 133 -1.83 18.87 -18.83
N PRO A 134 -1.08 18.35 -19.82
CA PRO A 134 -1.66 17.90 -21.07
C PRO A 134 -2.58 16.69 -20.83
N THR A 135 -3.54 16.49 -21.73
CA THR A 135 -4.40 15.29 -21.69
C THR A 135 -3.55 14.03 -21.82
N GLY A 136 -3.82 13.04 -21.00
CA GLY A 136 -3.04 11.80 -20.86
C GLY A 136 -2.14 11.77 -19.62
N VAL A 137 -1.95 12.93 -18.96
CA VAL A 137 -1.22 13.03 -17.68
C VAL A 137 -2.17 13.49 -16.59
N ALA A 138 -2.10 12.85 -15.42
CA ALA A 138 -3.00 13.15 -14.30
C ALA A 138 -2.23 13.65 -13.07
N LEU A 139 -2.84 14.59 -12.33
CA LEU A 139 -2.34 15.01 -11.03
C LEU A 139 -2.45 13.86 -10.01
N ASN A 140 -1.57 13.88 -9.03
CA ASN A 140 -1.52 12.92 -7.92
C ASN A 140 -1.36 11.45 -8.32
N THR A 141 -0.92 11.20 -9.56
CA THR A 141 -0.56 9.87 -10.05
C THR A 141 0.95 9.67 -9.96
N ILE A 142 1.37 8.47 -9.57
CA ILE A 142 2.79 8.12 -9.50
C ILE A 142 3.27 7.75 -10.90
N TYR A 143 4.36 8.38 -11.31
CA TYR A 143 5.08 8.10 -12.54
C TYR A 143 6.52 7.72 -12.24
N TYR A 144 7.17 7.03 -13.19
CA TYR A 144 8.56 6.62 -13.13
C TYR A 144 9.35 7.33 -14.22
N VAL A 145 10.47 7.95 -13.85
CA VAL A 145 11.37 8.61 -14.78
C VAL A 145 12.03 7.58 -15.69
N LEU A 146 11.98 7.80 -16.98
CA LEU A 146 12.62 6.94 -17.97
C LEU A 146 14.09 7.37 -18.19
N ALA A 147 14.93 6.42 -18.62
CA ALA A 147 16.29 6.73 -19.04
C ALA A 147 16.33 7.44 -20.40
N ALA A 148 15.35 7.15 -21.27
CA ALA A 148 15.16 7.85 -22.52
C ALA A 148 14.75 9.30 -22.26
N GLY A 149 15.31 10.24 -23.01
CA GLY A 149 15.01 11.67 -22.88
C GLY A 149 15.47 12.34 -21.59
N LEU A 150 16.18 11.63 -20.72
CA LEU A 150 16.66 12.17 -19.45
C LEU A 150 17.90 13.05 -19.66
N THR A 151 17.77 14.32 -19.32
CA THR A 151 18.86 15.31 -19.33
C THR A 151 18.99 15.98 -17.95
N ALA A 152 19.70 17.06 -17.83
CA ALA A 152 19.75 17.85 -16.59
C ALA A 152 18.44 18.57 -16.28
N ASN A 153 17.65 18.88 -17.32
CA ASN A 153 16.44 19.69 -17.20
C ASN A 153 15.17 19.00 -17.73
N ASP A 154 15.31 18.00 -18.61
CA ASP A 154 14.18 17.36 -19.28
C ASP A 154 14.14 15.87 -18.97
N PHE A 155 12.95 15.29 -18.93
CA PHE A 155 12.77 13.86 -18.78
C PHE A 155 11.42 13.39 -19.34
N GLU A 156 11.43 12.13 -19.78
CA GLU A 156 10.23 11.36 -20.09
C GLU A 156 9.84 10.49 -18.89
N PHE A 157 8.59 10.06 -18.83
CA PHE A 157 8.07 9.28 -17.72
C PHE A 157 7.03 8.26 -18.16
N SER A 158 6.81 7.23 -17.33
CA SER A 158 5.88 6.13 -17.58
C SER A 158 5.04 5.85 -16.35
N LEU A 159 3.92 5.11 -16.50
CA LEU A 159 3.06 4.66 -15.39
C LEU A 159 3.65 3.48 -14.63
N THR A 160 4.53 2.70 -15.26
CA THR A 160 5.20 1.55 -14.66
C THR A 160 6.70 1.68 -14.84
N LYS A 161 7.48 1.13 -13.90
CA LYS A 161 8.93 1.17 -13.96
C LYS A 161 9.47 0.54 -15.26
N GLY A 162 10.11 1.36 -16.10
CA GLY A 162 10.63 0.92 -17.41
C GLY A 162 9.54 0.64 -18.45
N GLY A 163 8.31 1.09 -18.23
CA GLY A 163 7.19 0.94 -19.15
C GLY A 163 7.24 1.92 -20.33
N ALA A 164 6.22 1.91 -21.17
CA ALA A 164 6.09 2.83 -22.28
C ALA A 164 5.94 4.28 -21.78
N ALA A 165 6.56 5.22 -22.49
CA ALA A 165 6.45 6.64 -22.19
C ALA A 165 4.99 7.11 -22.32
N VAL A 166 4.59 8.01 -21.42
CA VAL A 166 3.25 8.62 -21.45
C VAL A 166 3.19 9.64 -22.57
N ASN A 167 2.10 9.63 -23.32
CA ASN A 167 1.84 10.59 -24.37
C ASN A 167 0.94 11.73 -23.86
N GLY A 168 1.30 12.96 -24.22
CA GLY A 168 0.50 14.15 -23.94
C GLY A 168 -0.17 14.65 -25.20
N THR A 169 -1.43 15.05 -25.09
CA THR A 169 -2.19 15.69 -26.17
C THR A 169 -2.85 16.98 -25.69
N GLY A 170 -3.34 17.80 -26.62
CA GLY A 170 -4.02 19.05 -26.28
C GLY A 170 -3.05 20.22 -26.07
N SER A 171 -3.19 20.94 -24.98
CA SER A 171 -2.35 22.10 -24.66
C SER A 171 -1.13 21.67 -23.81
N ALA A 172 -0.02 22.36 -24.05
CA ALA A 172 1.18 22.19 -23.21
C ALA A 172 0.90 22.53 -21.74
N GLY A 173 1.52 21.81 -20.84
CA GLY A 173 1.41 22.05 -19.40
C GLY A 173 2.29 23.21 -18.94
N SER A 174 1.83 23.93 -17.91
CA SER A 174 2.55 25.05 -17.32
C SER A 174 2.34 25.17 -15.81
N ALA A 175 3.23 25.91 -15.15
CA ALA A 175 3.22 26.12 -13.70
C ALA A 175 3.13 24.81 -12.90
N ILE A 176 3.78 23.77 -13.41
CA ILE A 176 3.71 22.43 -12.84
C ILE A 176 4.56 22.37 -11.58
N VAL A 177 4.01 21.75 -10.54
CA VAL A 177 4.74 21.35 -9.34
C VAL A 177 4.94 19.84 -9.38
N LEU A 178 6.19 19.43 -9.26
CA LEU A 178 6.60 18.04 -9.22
C LEU A 178 7.10 17.71 -7.81
N GLN A 179 6.59 16.64 -7.24
CA GLN A 179 7.08 16.05 -6.00
C GLN A 179 7.94 14.81 -6.33
N LYS A 180 9.15 14.74 -5.77
CA LYS A 180 9.97 13.53 -5.78
C LYS A 180 9.39 12.54 -4.77
N TYR A 181 8.69 11.52 -5.27
CA TYR A 181 7.98 10.57 -4.42
C TYR A 181 8.97 9.69 -3.63
N GLY A 182 8.72 9.49 -2.33
CA GLY A 182 9.62 8.75 -1.43
C GLY A 182 10.89 9.51 -1.03
N LYS A 183 11.08 10.75 -1.48
CA LYS A 183 12.17 11.65 -1.04
C LYS A 183 11.64 12.69 -0.05
N GLY A 184 12.55 13.38 0.65
CA GLY A 184 12.20 14.39 1.65
C GLY A 184 12.45 13.90 3.07
N ALA A 185 11.81 14.53 4.04
CA ALA A 185 11.83 14.14 5.45
C ALA A 185 10.44 13.67 5.89
N ILE A 186 10.37 12.99 7.01
CA ILE A 186 9.13 12.63 7.68
C ILE A 186 9.24 13.14 9.11
N ASP A 187 8.29 13.98 9.49
CA ASP A 187 8.11 14.44 10.86
C ASP A 187 6.93 13.71 11.48
N TRP A 188 7.17 13.10 12.63
CA TRP A 188 6.10 12.55 13.43
C TRP A 188 5.72 13.57 14.49
N ASN A 189 4.59 14.22 14.29
CA ASN A 189 4.05 15.20 15.24
C ASN A 189 3.08 14.51 16.21
N SER A 190 2.79 15.21 17.31
CA SER A 190 1.88 14.73 18.34
C SER A 190 0.40 15.03 18.04
N ALA A 191 0.02 15.18 16.77
CA ALA A 191 -1.38 15.38 16.40
C ALA A 191 -2.18 14.13 16.80
N ILE A 192 -2.85 14.25 17.94
CA ILE A 192 -3.72 13.22 18.51
C ILE A 192 -5.14 13.64 18.21
N GLY A 193 -5.94 12.84 17.55
CA GLY A 193 -7.36 13.16 17.39
C GLY A 193 -8.06 12.49 16.22
N ASP A 194 -7.36 12.07 15.18
CA ASP A 194 -7.98 11.37 14.07
C ASP A 194 -8.15 9.89 14.39
N GLY A 195 -9.35 9.36 14.17
CA GLY A 195 -9.61 7.94 14.35
C GLY A 195 -8.95 7.11 13.27
N ASP A 196 -8.62 5.85 13.60
CA ASP A 196 -7.99 4.90 12.67
C ASP A 196 -8.79 4.70 11.37
N GLN A 197 -10.11 4.86 11.39
CA GLN A 197 -10.98 4.77 10.22
C GLN A 197 -10.66 5.81 9.13
N VAL A 198 -10.23 7.01 9.52
CA VAL A 198 -9.88 8.10 8.59
C VAL A 198 -8.57 7.78 7.87
N ASN A 199 -7.63 7.16 8.60
CA ASN A 199 -6.30 6.84 8.10
C ASN A 199 -6.23 5.43 7.46
N ALA A 200 -7.28 4.61 7.63
CA ALA A 200 -7.31 3.26 7.10
C ALA A 200 -7.39 3.25 5.57
N GLY A 201 -6.47 2.51 4.96
CA GLY A 201 -6.39 2.28 3.53
C GLY A 201 -6.64 0.83 3.13
N GLU A 202 -6.55 0.55 1.86
CA GLU A 202 -6.63 -0.80 1.32
C GLU A 202 -5.25 -1.46 1.36
N LEU A 203 -5.14 -2.63 1.99
CA LEU A 203 -3.94 -3.45 2.02
C LEU A 203 -4.16 -4.69 1.15
N THR A 204 -3.31 -4.89 0.16
CA THR A 204 -3.29 -6.09 -0.69
C THR A 204 -1.99 -6.84 -0.48
N LEU A 205 -2.09 -8.13 -0.22
CA LEU A 205 -0.96 -9.05 -0.15
C LEU A 205 -1.02 -9.98 -1.37
N HIS A 206 -0.04 -9.87 -2.25
CA HIS A 206 0.07 -10.64 -3.49
C HIS A 206 1.27 -11.60 -3.42
N PRO A 207 1.11 -12.92 -3.68
CA PRO A 207 2.22 -13.85 -3.69
C PRO A 207 3.25 -13.52 -4.77
N LEU A 208 4.53 -13.45 -4.41
CA LEU A 208 5.60 -13.17 -5.39
C LEU A 208 5.84 -14.29 -6.40
N SER A 209 5.30 -15.48 -6.16
CA SER A 209 5.34 -16.60 -7.10
C SER A 209 4.41 -16.46 -8.29
N LYS A 210 3.42 -15.57 -8.15
CA LYS A 210 2.37 -15.38 -9.15
C LYS A 210 2.65 -14.16 -10.03
N ASP A 211 2.09 -14.19 -11.24
CA ASP A 211 2.09 -13.00 -12.09
C ASP A 211 1.20 -11.90 -11.48
N VAL A 212 1.60 -10.65 -11.63
CA VAL A 212 0.86 -9.47 -11.06
C VAL A 212 -0.60 -9.42 -11.54
N SER A 213 -0.91 -10.06 -12.65
CA SER A 213 -2.29 -10.16 -13.18
C SER A 213 -3.11 -11.29 -12.56
N ASP A 214 -2.47 -12.24 -11.86
CA ASP A 214 -3.14 -13.37 -11.20
C ASP A 214 -3.56 -12.94 -9.79
N VAL A 215 -4.77 -12.45 -9.67
CA VAL A 215 -5.34 -11.92 -8.41
C VAL A 215 -6.15 -12.94 -7.62
N ASP A 216 -6.22 -14.19 -8.06
CA ASP A 216 -7.07 -15.23 -7.45
C ASP A 216 -6.60 -15.66 -6.06
N THR A 217 -5.34 -15.40 -5.73
CA THR A 217 -4.73 -15.74 -4.44
C THR A 217 -4.41 -14.52 -3.58
N ASP A 218 -4.89 -13.34 -3.96
CA ASP A 218 -4.67 -12.10 -3.23
C ASP A 218 -5.48 -12.02 -1.94
N TRP A 219 -4.84 -11.50 -0.90
CA TRP A 219 -5.54 -11.06 0.30
C TRP A 219 -5.79 -9.56 0.21
N ASN A 220 -7.04 -9.18 0.13
CA ASN A 220 -7.46 -7.79 0.02
C ASN A 220 -8.18 -7.36 1.29
N PHE A 221 -7.54 -6.53 2.12
CA PHE A 221 -8.12 -5.95 3.32
C PHE A 221 -8.59 -4.53 2.99
N PHE A 222 -9.89 -4.28 3.09
CA PHE A 222 -10.48 -3.03 2.60
C PHE A 222 -10.17 -1.81 3.47
N LYS A 223 -9.95 -2.03 4.77
CA LYS A 223 -9.63 -0.98 5.74
C LYS A 223 -8.55 -1.49 6.70
N ALA A 224 -7.31 -1.22 6.38
CA ALA A 224 -6.15 -1.54 7.19
C ALA A 224 -5.49 -0.26 7.69
N CYS A 225 -5.21 -0.19 8.98
CA CYS A 225 -4.46 0.88 9.61
C CYS A 225 -3.26 0.30 10.34
N ALA A 226 -2.07 0.86 10.15
CA ALA A 226 -0.90 0.45 10.91
C ALA A 226 -1.03 0.89 12.37
N THR A 227 -0.68 0.00 13.28
CA THR A 227 -0.76 0.25 14.72
C THR A 227 0.58 0.73 15.30
N ALA A 228 0.55 1.28 16.51
CA ALA A 228 1.74 1.70 17.24
C ALA A 228 2.72 0.54 17.60
N GLU A 229 2.36 -0.70 17.30
CA GLU A 229 3.22 -1.89 17.49
C GLU A 229 4.22 -2.09 16.35
N SER A 230 4.28 -1.16 15.37
CA SER A 230 5.26 -1.22 14.28
C SER A 230 6.69 -0.99 14.81
N GLU A 231 7.64 -1.79 14.32
CA GLU A 231 9.00 -1.83 14.83
C GLU A 231 10.01 -1.77 13.69
N ILE A 232 11.07 -0.99 13.86
CA ILE A 232 12.21 -0.94 12.94
C ILE A 232 13.41 -1.52 13.66
N SER A 233 14.00 -2.57 13.12
CA SER A 233 15.17 -3.23 13.68
C SER A 233 16.37 -3.04 12.75
N TYR A 234 17.48 -2.54 13.32
CA TYR A 234 18.78 -2.45 12.66
C TYR A 234 19.77 -3.30 13.45
N GLY A 235 20.34 -4.31 12.83
CA GLY A 235 21.35 -5.17 13.47
C GLY A 235 22.68 -5.17 12.71
N PRO A 236 23.83 -5.27 13.41
CA PRO A 236 25.15 -5.29 12.76
C PRO A 236 25.40 -6.59 11.96
N GLU A 237 24.74 -7.68 12.32
CA GLU A 237 24.90 -9.02 11.71
C GLU A 237 23.68 -9.49 10.92
N GLY A 238 22.64 -8.67 10.82
CA GLY A 238 21.39 -9.04 10.19
C GLY A 238 20.87 -8.00 9.21
N GLN A 239 19.95 -8.44 8.35
CA GLN A 239 19.24 -7.53 7.46
C GLN A 239 18.30 -6.65 8.29
N ALA A 240 18.36 -5.34 8.06
CA ALA A 240 17.40 -4.43 8.68
C ALA A 240 15.96 -4.81 8.28
N LYS A 241 15.03 -4.76 9.23
CA LYS A 241 13.65 -5.15 9.03
C LYS A 241 12.72 -4.06 9.51
N PHE A 242 11.64 -3.86 8.77
CA PHE A 242 10.53 -3.03 9.19
C PHE A 242 9.28 -3.90 9.38
N LYS A 243 8.97 -4.16 10.64
CA LYS A 243 7.77 -4.90 11.04
C LYS A 243 6.60 -3.92 11.17
N ILE A 244 5.55 -4.16 10.44
CA ILE A 244 4.30 -3.39 10.52
C ILE A 244 3.20 -4.32 11.01
N VAL A 245 2.50 -3.88 12.04
CA VAL A 245 1.29 -4.54 12.55
C VAL A 245 0.08 -3.74 12.11
N TRP A 246 -0.78 -4.36 11.32
CA TRP A 246 -1.98 -3.77 10.78
C TRP A 246 -3.19 -4.20 11.60
N THR A 247 -4.02 -3.26 12.00
CA THR A 247 -5.37 -3.55 12.50
C THR A 247 -6.34 -3.42 11.33
N ILE A 248 -7.17 -4.44 11.15
CA ILE A 248 -8.16 -4.48 10.07
C ILE A 248 -9.50 -4.03 10.63
N LEU A 249 -10.02 -2.98 10.06
CA LEU A 249 -11.30 -2.37 10.42
C LEU A 249 -12.40 -2.80 9.43
N PRO A 250 -13.66 -2.78 9.86
CA PRO A 250 -14.76 -3.06 8.95
C PRO A 250 -14.92 -1.95 7.92
N ASP A 251 -15.10 -2.31 6.66
CA ASP A 251 -15.56 -1.40 5.62
C ASP A 251 -17.07 -1.19 5.76
N LEU A 252 -17.44 -0.04 6.29
CA LEU A 252 -18.83 0.33 6.56
C LEU A 252 -19.53 0.93 5.33
N SER A 253 -18.83 1.07 4.20
CA SER A 253 -19.43 1.60 2.96
C SER A 253 -20.37 0.60 2.28
N VAL A 254 -20.33 -0.67 2.70
CA VAL A 254 -21.14 -1.77 2.18
C VAL A 254 -21.95 -2.45 3.28
N THR A 255 -23.09 -3.06 2.90
CA THR A 255 -23.94 -3.80 3.83
C THR A 255 -24.13 -5.23 3.33
N PRO A 256 -23.80 -6.28 4.12
CA PRO A 256 -23.13 -6.20 5.43
C PRO A 256 -21.69 -5.69 5.33
N ALA A 257 -21.20 -5.07 6.42
CA ALA A 257 -19.82 -4.60 6.50
C ALA A 257 -18.82 -5.76 6.32
N ARG A 258 -17.76 -5.52 5.58
CA ARG A 258 -16.76 -6.54 5.25
C ARG A 258 -15.39 -6.13 5.75
N PHE A 259 -14.53 -7.09 6.05
CA PHE A 259 -13.16 -6.86 6.51
C PHE A 259 -12.14 -7.13 5.41
N PHE A 260 -12.26 -8.26 4.74
CA PHE A 260 -11.32 -8.70 3.71
C PHE A 260 -12.03 -9.53 2.64
N ARG A 261 -11.32 -9.72 1.53
CA ARG A 261 -11.64 -10.70 0.48
C ARG A 261 -10.37 -11.46 0.13
N TYR A 262 -10.48 -12.77 0.03
CA TYR A 262 -9.46 -13.61 -0.57
C TYR A 262 -9.83 -13.87 -2.03
N GLY A 263 -8.90 -13.59 -2.95
CA GLY A 263 -9.12 -13.65 -4.38
C GLY A 263 -9.43 -12.29 -5.02
N ASP A 264 -9.96 -12.32 -6.23
CA ASP A 264 -10.27 -11.12 -7.01
C ASP A 264 -11.25 -10.19 -6.29
N LYS A 265 -10.79 -9.00 -5.97
CA LYS A 265 -11.58 -7.97 -5.29
C LYS A 265 -12.68 -7.35 -6.16
N THR A 266 -12.61 -7.52 -7.48
CA THR A 266 -13.57 -6.94 -8.43
C THR A 266 -14.84 -7.77 -8.58
N LEU A 267 -14.81 -9.05 -8.17
CA LEU A 267 -15.99 -9.91 -8.20
C LEU A 267 -17.05 -9.40 -7.21
N VAL A 268 -18.31 -9.37 -7.64
CA VAL A 268 -19.45 -8.88 -6.85
C VAL A 268 -20.28 -10.05 -6.31
#